data_561dba247b50065f9dc911c6255cf7f8
#
_entry.id   561dba247b50065f9dc911c6255cf7f8
#
_cell.length_a   1.000
_cell.length_b   1.000
_cell.length_c   1.000
_cell.angle_alpha   90.00
_cell.angle_beta   90.00
_cell.angle_gamma   90.00
#
_symmetry.space_group_name_H-M   'P 1'
#
loop_
_entity.id
_entity.type
_entity.pdbx_description
1 polymer ?
#
loop_
_entity_poly.entity_id
_entity_poly.type
_entity_poly.pdbx_seq_one_letter_code
_entity_poly.pdbx_strand_id
1 'polypeptide(L)'
;MQEVFRHLANDRSRTAAIAAEVRQAFDQDRKVQVLTEPTEHLEAMRAALGFEVPLPFVLHGQMSRKHRAMLIAELDALPPDSPSILMATGKFVGEGFDHPPLDTMVLAMPVSWRGTLQQYAGRLHREHASKASVRIIGFVDTGDPALMRMWDKRQRGYRAMGYRFAEAPSTMAWSRK
;
A
#
# COMPACT_ATOMS: atom_id res chain seq x y z
N MET A 1 6.02 -3.09 -19.84
CA MET A 1 5.48 -3.08 -18.44
C MET A 1 6.49 -2.48 -17.45
N GLN A 2 7.76 -2.88 -17.44
CA GLN A 2 8.77 -2.29 -16.54
C GLN A 2 8.95 -0.77 -16.73
N GLU A 3 8.94 -0.29 -17.98
CA GLU A 3 9.02 1.15 -18.27
C GLU A 3 7.82 1.93 -17.73
N VAL A 4 6.63 1.35 -17.85
CA VAL A 4 5.40 1.95 -17.30
C VAL A 4 5.53 2.09 -15.79
N PHE A 5 5.97 1.04 -15.09
CA PHE A 5 6.14 1.08 -13.64
C PHE A 5 7.23 2.07 -13.22
N ARG A 6 8.33 2.15 -13.96
CA ARG A 6 9.36 3.15 -13.72
C ARG A 6 8.83 4.57 -13.90
N HIS A 7 8.02 4.80 -14.93
CA HIS A 7 7.37 6.09 -15.16
C HIS A 7 6.46 6.45 -13.98
N LEU A 8 5.59 5.53 -13.54
CA LEU A 8 4.70 5.76 -12.39
C LEU A 8 5.46 6.01 -11.08
N ALA A 9 6.57 5.31 -10.86
CA ALA A 9 7.41 5.51 -9.67
C ALA A 9 8.12 6.87 -9.66
N ASN A 10 8.41 7.43 -10.82
CA ASN A 10 9.06 8.74 -10.97
C ASN A 10 8.07 9.91 -11.06
N ASP A 11 6.77 9.63 -11.13
CA ASP A 11 5.75 10.69 -11.15
C ASP A 11 5.56 11.27 -9.74
N ARG A 12 6.12 12.48 -9.56
CA ARG A 12 6.07 13.20 -8.28
C ARG A 12 4.64 13.57 -7.85
N SER A 13 3.81 13.93 -8.82
CA SER A 13 2.41 14.29 -8.55
C SER A 13 1.64 13.08 -8.04
N ARG A 14 1.84 11.93 -8.69
CA ARG A 14 1.25 10.66 -8.28
C ARG A 14 1.75 10.24 -6.88
N THR A 15 3.05 10.32 -6.64
CA THR A 15 3.66 10.02 -5.35
C THR A 15 3.09 10.91 -4.24
N ALA A 16 2.93 12.21 -4.50
CA ALA A 16 2.32 13.15 -3.55
C ALA A 16 0.85 12.82 -3.25
N ALA A 17 0.06 12.45 -4.26
CA ALA A 17 -1.33 12.02 -4.09
C ALA A 17 -1.44 10.74 -3.23
N ILE A 18 -0.56 9.76 -3.47
CA ILE A 18 -0.49 8.54 -2.67
C ILE A 18 -0.13 8.87 -1.22
N ALA A 19 0.87 9.73 -1.00
CA ALA A 19 1.27 10.16 0.33
C ALA A 19 0.13 10.88 1.08
N ALA A 20 -0.68 11.68 0.39
CA ALA A 20 -1.85 12.34 0.97
C ALA A 20 -2.88 11.32 1.47
N GLU A 21 -3.17 10.27 0.70
CA GLU A 21 -4.09 9.19 1.11
C GLU A 21 -3.54 8.41 2.31
N VAL A 22 -2.22 8.17 2.35
CA VAL A 22 -1.56 7.50 3.49
C VAL A 22 -1.69 8.35 4.75
N ARG A 23 -1.41 9.67 4.67
CA ARG A 23 -1.59 10.59 5.80
C ARG A 23 -3.04 10.62 6.27
N GLN A 24 -3.99 10.75 5.36
CA GLN A 24 -5.41 10.77 5.70
C GLN A 24 -5.84 9.49 6.41
N ALA A 25 -5.38 8.32 5.97
CA ALA A 25 -5.67 7.07 6.65
C ALA A 25 -5.02 7.01 8.04
N PHE A 26 -3.78 7.47 8.17
CA PHE A 26 -3.08 7.55 9.45
C PHE A 26 -3.81 8.49 10.44
N ASP A 27 -4.30 9.64 9.98
CA ASP A 27 -5.07 10.61 10.79
C ASP A 27 -6.45 10.06 11.20
N GLN A 28 -6.91 8.99 10.56
CA GLN A 28 -8.10 8.22 10.91
C GLN A 28 -7.79 7.03 11.84
N ASP A 29 -6.66 7.06 12.53
CA ASP A 29 -6.17 6.02 13.44
C ASP A 29 -5.97 4.64 12.78
N ARG A 30 -5.71 4.62 11.45
CA ARG A 30 -5.52 3.37 10.70
C ARG A 30 -4.09 2.86 10.80
N LYS A 31 -3.94 1.55 10.72
CA LYS A 31 -2.67 0.86 10.60
C LYS A 31 -2.43 0.54 9.13
N VAL A 32 -1.61 1.38 8.51
CA VAL A 32 -1.47 1.45 7.04
C VAL A 32 -0.28 0.65 6.57
N GLN A 33 -0.50 -0.23 5.60
CA GLN A 33 0.56 -0.86 4.82
C GLN A 33 0.61 -0.26 3.42
N VAL A 34 1.74 0.32 3.05
CA VAL A 34 1.98 0.81 1.68
C VAL A 34 2.81 -0.21 0.93
N LEU A 35 2.30 -0.68 -0.19
CA LEU A 35 2.99 -1.63 -1.06
C LEU A 35 3.44 -0.96 -2.35
N THR A 36 4.72 -1.06 -2.67
CA THR A 36 5.31 -0.54 -3.89
C THR A 36 6.36 -1.47 -4.49
N GLU A 37 6.77 -1.16 -5.69
CA GLU A 37 7.93 -1.63 -6.47
C GLU A 37 8.28 -0.49 -7.44
N PRO A 38 9.50 -0.10 -7.62
CA PRO A 38 10.77 -0.62 -7.07
C PRO A 38 11.14 -0.03 -5.70
N THR A 39 12.27 -0.49 -5.13
CA THR A 39 12.73 -0.05 -3.80
C THR A 39 12.96 1.47 -3.73
N GLU A 40 13.43 2.09 -4.82
CA GLU A 40 13.64 3.55 -4.91
C GLU A 40 12.36 4.35 -4.68
N HIS A 41 11.21 3.77 -5.02
CA HIS A 41 9.92 4.41 -4.77
C HIS A 41 9.57 4.46 -3.27
N LEU A 42 10.10 3.53 -2.45
CA LEU A 42 9.96 3.61 -0.99
C LEU A 42 10.55 4.90 -0.43
N GLU A 43 11.74 5.28 -0.89
CA GLU A 43 12.39 6.52 -0.47
C GLU A 43 11.64 7.77 -0.97
N ALA A 44 11.15 7.74 -2.21
CA ALA A 44 10.32 8.82 -2.75
C ALA A 44 9.01 8.99 -1.95
N MET A 45 8.37 7.89 -1.60
CA MET A 45 7.16 7.88 -0.76
C MET A 45 7.45 8.40 0.66
N ARG A 46 8.57 7.96 1.27
CA ARG A 46 8.99 8.44 2.59
C ARG A 46 9.23 9.95 2.59
N ALA A 47 9.92 10.46 1.57
CA ALA A 47 10.14 11.88 1.41
C ALA A 47 8.83 12.66 1.21
N ALA A 48 7.87 12.11 0.44
CA ALA A 48 6.57 12.73 0.19
C ALA A 48 5.66 12.73 1.42
N LEU A 49 5.80 11.77 2.35
CA LEU A 49 5.08 11.78 3.62
C LEU A 49 5.53 12.94 4.52
N GLY A 50 6.79 13.36 4.42
CA GLY A 50 7.31 14.50 5.18
C GLY A 50 7.41 14.23 6.67
N PHE A 51 7.32 15.31 7.47
CA PHE A 51 7.42 15.28 8.93
C PHE A 51 6.06 15.34 9.64
N GLU A 52 4.98 15.34 8.87
CA GLU A 52 3.60 15.44 9.41
C GLU A 52 3.13 14.12 10.05
N VAL A 53 3.82 13.03 9.76
CA VAL A 53 3.57 11.71 10.34
C VAL A 53 4.86 11.16 10.96
N PRO A 54 4.78 10.22 11.92
CA PRO A 54 5.97 9.52 12.42
C PRO A 54 6.73 8.82 11.29
N LEU A 55 8.02 8.60 11.49
CA LEU A 55 8.83 7.86 10.53
C LEU A 55 8.19 6.49 10.24
N PRO A 56 7.89 6.18 8.96
CA PRO A 56 7.33 4.89 8.61
C PRO A 56 8.35 3.77 8.82
N PHE A 57 7.86 2.59 9.19
CA PHE A 57 8.65 1.36 9.12
C PHE A 57 8.86 0.99 7.66
N VAL A 58 10.10 0.79 7.24
CA VAL A 58 10.42 0.46 5.84
C VAL A 58 11.05 -0.92 5.77
N LEU A 59 10.37 -1.87 5.10
CA LEU A 59 10.80 -3.26 4.98
C LEU A 59 10.95 -3.69 3.52
N HIS A 60 12.13 -4.19 3.17
CA HIS A 60 12.41 -4.72 1.83
C HIS A 60 13.46 -5.84 1.85
N GLY A 61 13.55 -6.60 0.77
CA GLY A 61 14.36 -7.81 0.69
C GLY A 61 15.87 -7.59 0.80
N GLN A 62 16.36 -6.38 0.53
CA GLN A 62 17.80 -6.05 0.58
C GLN A 62 18.33 -5.75 2.01
N MET A 63 17.43 -5.70 2.99
CA MET A 63 17.82 -5.47 4.38
C MET A 63 18.49 -6.69 5.02
N SER A 64 19.43 -6.44 5.94
CA SER A 64 19.99 -7.51 6.77
C SER A 64 18.90 -8.15 7.65
N ARG A 65 19.04 -9.44 7.93
CA ARG A 65 18.10 -10.17 8.81
C ARG A 65 17.97 -9.51 10.18
N LYS A 66 19.10 -9.03 10.74
CA LYS A 66 19.13 -8.38 12.05
C LYS A 66 18.33 -7.08 12.06
N HIS A 67 18.55 -6.22 11.07
CA HIS A 67 17.85 -4.93 10.98
C HIS A 67 16.34 -5.15 10.75
N ARG A 68 16.00 -6.10 9.90
CA ARG A 68 14.59 -6.49 9.65
C ARG A 68 13.89 -6.96 10.93
N ALA A 69 14.53 -7.88 11.67
CA ALA A 69 13.99 -8.40 12.92
C ALA A 69 13.78 -7.30 13.97
N MET A 70 14.69 -6.35 14.04
CA MET A 70 14.59 -5.18 14.93
C MET A 70 13.37 -4.33 14.59
N LEU A 71 13.19 -3.96 13.31
CA LEU A 71 12.03 -3.14 12.88
C LEU A 71 10.71 -3.86 13.07
N ILE A 72 10.65 -5.17 12.83
CA ILE A 72 9.45 -5.97 13.08
C ILE A 72 9.13 -5.99 14.58
N ALA A 73 10.13 -6.19 15.43
CA ALA A 73 9.94 -6.17 16.88
C ALA A 73 9.46 -4.79 17.39
N GLU A 74 9.97 -3.70 16.83
CA GLU A 74 9.52 -2.34 17.13
C GLU A 74 8.06 -2.13 16.69
N LEU A 75 7.70 -2.61 15.50
CA LEU A 75 6.33 -2.53 14.98
C LEU A 75 5.36 -3.34 15.86
N ASP A 76 5.75 -4.55 16.24
CA ASP A 76 4.94 -5.43 17.10
C ASP A 76 4.80 -4.91 18.54
N ALA A 77 5.75 -4.08 19.00
CA ALA A 77 5.75 -3.46 20.31
C ALA A 77 4.86 -2.20 20.40
N LEU A 78 4.33 -1.72 19.28
CA LEU A 78 3.43 -0.56 19.30
C LEU A 78 2.16 -0.88 20.11
N PRO A 79 1.62 0.11 20.85
CA PRO A 79 0.33 -0.06 21.50
C PRO A 79 -0.75 -0.49 20.50
N PRO A 80 -1.69 -1.38 20.91
CA PRO A 80 -2.70 -1.95 19.99
C PRO A 80 -3.54 -0.90 19.25
N ASP A 81 -3.78 0.26 19.89
CA ASP A 81 -4.60 1.32 19.34
C ASP A 81 -3.80 2.41 18.61
N SER A 82 -2.48 2.29 18.57
CA SER A 82 -1.64 3.28 17.89
C SER A 82 -1.72 3.13 16.36
N PRO A 83 -1.96 4.23 15.63
CA PRO A 83 -1.81 4.22 14.19
C PRO A 83 -0.36 4.00 13.80
N SER A 84 -0.13 3.41 12.64
CA SER A 84 1.21 3.12 12.14
C SER A 84 1.25 3.13 10.62
N ILE A 85 2.43 3.41 10.07
CA ILE A 85 2.70 3.32 8.65
C ILE A 85 3.84 2.34 8.42
N LEU A 86 3.54 1.26 7.71
CA LEU A 86 4.51 0.29 7.22
C LEU A 86 4.63 0.44 5.70
N MET A 87 5.83 0.62 5.20
CA MET A 87 6.11 0.66 3.77
C MET A 87 6.94 -0.57 3.40
N ALA A 88 6.52 -1.30 2.39
CA ALA A 88 7.22 -2.51 1.99
C ALA A 88 7.18 -2.75 0.48
N THR A 89 8.16 -3.53 -0.03
CA THR A 89 8.05 -4.09 -1.37
C THR A 89 7.07 -5.26 -1.37
N GLY A 90 6.32 -5.40 -2.46
CA GLY A 90 5.38 -6.50 -2.62
C GLY A 90 6.07 -7.87 -2.56
N LYS A 91 7.28 -7.98 -3.11
CA LYS A 91 8.09 -9.20 -3.02
C LYS A 91 8.35 -9.59 -1.56
N PHE A 92 8.76 -8.63 -0.71
CA PHE A 92 9.03 -8.89 0.70
C PHE A 92 7.77 -9.39 1.45
N VAL A 93 6.64 -8.74 1.23
CA VAL A 93 5.37 -9.15 1.84
C VAL A 93 4.94 -10.53 1.31
N GLY A 94 5.14 -10.80 0.02
CA GLY A 94 4.87 -12.11 -0.60
C GLY A 94 5.64 -13.27 0.03
N GLU A 95 6.85 -13.03 0.55
CA GLU A 95 7.75 -14.04 1.14
C GLU A 95 7.40 -14.45 2.58
N GLY A 96 6.24 -14.04 3.10
CA GLY A 96 5.74 -14.55 4.37
C GLY A 96 5.63 -13.53 5.51
N PHE A 97 5.90 -12.25 5.25
CA PHE A 97 5.66 -11.22 6.25
C PHE A 97 4.17 -11.15 6.59
N ASP A 98 3.86 -11.11 7.86
CA ASP A 98 2.51 -11.02 8.40
C ASP A 98 2.49 -10.14 9.65
N HIS A 99 1.56 -9.18 9.68
CA HIS A 99 1.33 -8.33 10.83
C HIS A 99 -0.18 -8.13 10.98
N PRO A 100 -0.83 -8.96 11.81
CA PRO A 100 -2.30 -9.00 11.93
C PRO A 100 -2.98 -7.67 12.26
N PRO A 101 -2.38 -6.72 13.00
CA PRO A 101 -3.01 -5.43 13.28
C PRO A 101 -3.26 -4.54 12.06
N LEU A 102 -2.58 -4.75 10.93
CA LEU A 102 -2.78 -3.95 9.72
C LEU A 102 -4.22 -4.02 9.21
N ASP A 103 -4.82 -2.88 8.98
CA ASP A 103 -6.22 -2.75 8.57
C ASP A 103 -6.44 -1.98 7.26
N THR A 104 -5.42 -1.30 6.79
CA THR A 104 -5.47 -0.52 5.55
C THR A 104 -4.27 -0.84 4.66
N MET A 105 -4.54 -1.18 3.41
CA MET A 105 -3.50 -1.42 2.40
C MET A 105 -3.58 -0.37 1.31
N VAL A 106 -2.47 0.30 1.05
CA VAL A 106 -2.30 1.27 -0.04
C VAL A 106 -1.42 0.65 -1.11
N LEU A 107 -1.99 0.44 -2.28
CA LEU A 107 -1.29 -0.08 -3.46
C LEU A 107 -0.69 1.08 -4.24
N ALA A 108 0.54 1.44 -3.91
CA ALA A 108 1.24 2.55 -4.56
C ALA A 108 1.64 2.24 -6.01
N MET A 109 1.70 0.96 -6.38
CA MET A 109 1.95 0.52 -7.76
C MET A 109 0.85 -0.44 -8.22
N PRO A 110 0.56 -0.49 -9.53
CA PRO A 110 -0.38 -1.46 -10.07
C PRO A 110 0.11 -2.89 -9.81
N VAL A 111 -0.73 -3.72 -9.22
CA VAL A 111 -0.46 -5.15 -9.01
C VAL A 111 -1.46 -6.00 -9.81
N SER A 112 -1.02 -7.18 -10.23
CA SER A 112 -1.93 -8.12 -10.88
C SER A 112 -2.85 -8.79 -9.86
N TRP A 113 -4.08 -9.13 -10.29
CA TRP A 113 -5.04 -9.80 -9.41
C TRP A 113 -4.58 -11.21 -9.01
N ARG A 114 -4.00 -11.97 -9.93
CA ARG A 114 -3.68 -13.38 -9.71
C ARG A 114 -2.49 -13.57 -8.77
N GLY A 115 -2.74 -14.30 -7.68
CA GLY A 115 -1.74 -14.72 -6.70
C GLY A 115 -1.38 -13.63 -5.70
N THR A 116 -0.81 -12.55 -6.15
CA THR A 116 -0.18 -11.53 -5.29
C THR A 116 -1.21 -10.71 -4.49
N LEU A 117 -2.16 -10.07 -5.17
CA LEU A 117 -3.12 -9.21 -4.49
C LEU A 117 -4.08 -10.00 -3.61
N GLN A 118 -4.50 -11.18 -4.06
CA GLN A 118 -5.37 -12.06 -3.26
C GLN A 118 -4.69 -12.51 -1.97
N GLN A 119 -3.38 -12.79 -2.02
CA GLN A 119 -2.59 -13.11 -0.82
C GLN A 119 -2.49 -11.90 0.13
N TYR A 120 -2.23 -10.70 -0.40
CA TYR A 120 -2.15 -9.48 0.40
C TYR A 120 -3.48 -9.17 1.07
N ALA A 121 -4.57 -9.20 0.31
CA ALA A 121 -5.90 -8.99 0.84
C ALA A 121 -6.28 -10.04 1.88
N GLY A 122 -5.93 -11.31 1.65
CA GLY A 122 -6.16 -12.40 2.62
C GLY A 122 -5.46 -12.16 3.96
N ARG A 123 -4.24 -11.62 3.94
CA ARG A 123 -3.53 -11.25 5.18
C ARG A 123 -4.18 -10.06 5.88
N LEU A 124 -4.65 -9.08 5.11
CA LEU A 124 -5.35 -7.94 5.65
C LEU A 124 -6.66 -8.35 6.38
N HIS A 125 -7.30 -9.45 5.95
CA HIS A 125 -8.51 -9.99 6.58
C HIS A 125 -8.25 -10.82 7.84
N ARG A 126 -7.00 -11.02 8.26
CA ARG A 126 -6.74 -11.71 9.52
C ARG A 126 -7.42 -10.99 10.68
N GLU A 127 -8.12 -11.74 11.49
CA GLU A 127 -8.81 -11.20 12.66
C GLU A 127 -7.81 -10.63 13.67
N HIS A 128 -8.14 -9.46 14.18
CA HIS A 128 -7.43 -8.82 15.26
C HIS A 128 -8.39 -7.91 16.04
N ALA A 129 -8.26 -7.88 17.35
CA ALA A 129 -9.18 -7.17 18.23
C ALA A 129 -9.28 -5.66 17.94
N SER A 130 -8.21 -5.05 17.40
CA SER A 130 -8.20 -3.62 17.03
C SER A 130 -8.86 -3.30 15.69
N LYS A 131 -9.30 -4.31 14.91
CA LYS A 131 -9.87 -4.10 13.57
C LYS A 131 -11.38 -4.00 13.61
N ALA A 132 -11.91 -2.83 13.24
CA ALA A 132 -13.34 -2.65 12.95
C ALA A 132 -13.68 -2.92 11.47
N SER A 133 -12.75 -2.63 10.56
CA SER A 133 -12.92 -2.80 9.12
C SER A 133 -11.58 -2.89 8.42
N VAL A 134 -11.55 -3.43 7.21
CA VAL A 134 -10.37 -3.42 6.34
C VAL A 134 -10.61 -2.53 5.13
N ARG A 135 -9.56 -1.85 4.66
CA ARG A 135 -9.60 -0.93 3.53
C ARG A 135 -8.47 -1.21 2.56
N ILE A 136 -8.76 -1.16 1.27
CA ILE A 136 -7.74 -1.19 0.21
C ILE A 136 -7.88 0.09 -0.60
N ILE A 137 -6.81 0.85 -0.69
CA ILE A 137 -6.71 2.07 -1.48
C ILE A 137 -5.83 1.76 -2.69
N GLY A 138 -6.38 1.94 -3.87
CA GLY A 138 -5.67 1.72 -5.13
C GLY A 138 -5.81 2.93 -6.04
N PHE A 139 -4.81 3.14 -6.88
CA PHE A 139 -4.78 4.23 -7.85
C PHE A 139 -5.04 3.67 -9.24
N VAL A 140 -5.90 4.35 -9.99
CA VAL A 140 -6.29 3.94 -11.34
C VAL A 140 -5.62 4.87 -12.34
N ASP A 141 -4.65 4.35 -13.05
CA ASP A 141 -3.90 5.10 -14.06
C ASP A 141 -4.61 4.91 -15.42
N THR A 142 -5.50 5.86 -15.76
CA THR A 142 -6.41 5.76 -16.91
C THR A 142 -5.73 5.99 -18.28
N GLY A 143 -4.52 6.51 -18.28
CA GLY A 143 -3.77 6.81 -19.50
C GLY A 143 -3.15 5.61 -20.22
N ASP A 144 -3.20 4.41 -19.66
CA ASP A 144 -2.60 3.20 -20.21
C ASP A 144 -3.61 2.06 -20.30
N PRO A 145 -3.91 1.53 -21.52
CA PRO A 145 -4.90 0.46 -21.70
C PRO A 145 -4.52 -0.85 -20.97
N ALA A 146 -3.24 -1.13 -20.75
CA ALA A 146 -2.82 -2.32 -20.02
C ALA A 146 -3.12 -2.18 -18.54
N LEU A 147 -2.90 -0.99 -17.96
CA LEU A 147 -3.23 -0.69 -16.57
C LEU A 147 -4.75 -0.71 -16.34
N MET A 148 -5.52 -0.23 -17.31
CA MET A 148 -6.99 -0.32 -17.26
C MET A 148 -7.48 -1.77 -17.27
N ARG A 149 -6.90 -2.64 -18.11
CA ARG A 149 -7.23 -4.09 -18.08
C ARG A 149 -6.86 -4.74 -16.73
N MET A 150 -5.76 -4.31 -16.11
CA MET A 150 -5.39 -4.77 -14.77
C MET A 150 -6.40 -4.29 -13.71
N TRP A 151 -6.86 -3.06 -13.84
CA TRP A 151 -7.89 -2.51 -12.97
C TRP A 151 -9.21 -3.29 -13.07
N ASP A 152 -9.70 -3.57 -14.28
CA ASP A 152 -10.93 -4.35 -14.49
C ASP A 152 -10.85 -5.74 -13.85
N LYS A 153 -9.70 -6.39 -13.91
CA LYS A 153 -9.48 -7.67 -13.25
C LYS A 153 -9.50 -7.53 -11.72
N ARG A 154 -8.87 -6.47 -11.18
CA ARG A 154 -8.88 -6.20 -9.74
C ARG A 154 -10.29 -5.92 -9.23
N GLN A 155 -11.08 -5.10 -9.92
CA GLN A 155 -12.47 -4.82 -9.54
C GLN A 155 -13.30 -6.09 -9.35
N ARG A 156 -13.21 -7.03 -10.30
CA ARG A 156 -13.93 -8.31 -10.21
C ARG A 156 -13.49 -9.11 -9.00
N GLY A 157 -12.20 -9.13 -8.74
CA GLY A 157 -11.64 -9.81 -7.61
C GLY A 157 -12.05 -9.18 -6.27
N TYR A 158 -12.02 -7.88 -6.14
CA TYR A 158 -12.48 -7.18 -4.93
C TYR A 158 -13.95 -7.48 -4.64
N ARG A 159 -14.82 -7.43 -5.66
CA ARG A 159 -16.25 -7.81 -5.50
C ARG A 159 -16.42 -9.24 -5.05
N ALA A 160 -15.64 -10.18 -5.63
CA ALA A 160 -15.68 -11.60 -5.25
C ALA A 160 -15.24 -11.83 -3.80
N MET A 161 -14.38 -10.96 -3.24
CA MET A 161 -13.96 -10.99 -1.83
C MET A 161 -14.88 -10.21 -0.90
N GLY A 162 -15.99 -9.65 -1.40
CA GLY A 162 -16.95 -8.91 -0.59
C GLY A 162 -16.62 -7.44 -0.35
N TYR A 163 -15.60 -6.88 -1.03
CA TYR A 163 -15.33 -5.45 -0.95
C TYR A 163 -16.40 -4.62 -1.63
N ARG A 164 -16.76 -3.52 -1.01
CA ARG A 164 -17.59 -2.47 -1.59
C ARG A 164 -16.69 -1.32 -2.01
N PHE A 165 -16.95 -0.76 -3.19
CA PHE A 165 -16.27 0.46 -3.61
C PHE A 165 -16.89 1.62 -2.84
N ALA A 166 -16.06 2.39 -2.12
CA ALA A 166 -16.46 3.69 -1.66
C ALA A 166 -16.56 4.62 -2.88
N GLU A 167 -17.56 5.45 -2.94
CA GLU A 167 -17.58 6.57 -3.88
C GLU A 167 -16.44 7.50 -3.47
N ALA A 168 -15.35 7.48 -4.24
CA ALA A 168 -14.29 8.44 -4.04
C ALA A 168 -14.85 9.84 -4.35
N PRO A 169 -14.59 10.85 -3.52
CA PRO A 169 -14.75 12.21 -3.98
C PRO A 169 -13.96 12.32 -5.27
N SER A 170 -14.60 12.79 -6.33
CA SER A 170 -14.09 12.91 -7.70
C SER A 170 -12.66 13.48 -7.68
N THR A 171 -11.65 12.64 -7.76
CA THR A 171 -10.28 13.06 -7.60
C THR A 171 -9.42 12.49 -8.71
N MET A 172 -9.09 13.39 -9.62
CA MET A 172 -7.97 13.36 -10.57
C MET A 172 -7.87 12.12 -11.45
N ALA A 173 -8.60 12.17 -12.57
CA ALA A 173 -8.17 11.51 -13.78
C ALA A 173 -6.80 12.11 -14.17
N TRP A 174 -5.73 11.36 -14.03
CA TRP A 174 -4.42 11.73 -14.54
C TRP A 174 -4.46 11.59 -16.06
N SER A 175 -4.65 12.69 -16.77
CA SER A 175 -4.53 12.70 -18.22
C SER A 175 -3.09 13.02 -18.60
N ARG A 176 -2.49 12.17 -19.42
CA ARG A 176 -1.30 12.58 -20.21
C ARG A 176 -1.67 13.77 -21.09
N LYS A 177 -0.90 14.84 -21.02
CA LYS A 177 -0.64 15.69 -22.17
C LYS A 177 0.51 15.10 -22.97
#